data_318a62ffecd7de53a868b69e64e178a2
#
_entry.id   318a62ffecd7de53a868b69e64e178a2
#
_cell.length_a   1.000
_cell.length_b   1.000
_cell.length_c   1.000
_cell.angle_alpha   90.00
_cell.angle_beta   90.00
_cell.angle_gamma   90.00
#
_symmetry.space_group_name_H-M   'P 1'
#
loop_
_entity.id
_entity.type
_entity.pdbx_description
1 polymer ?
#
loop_
_entity_poly.entity_id
_entity_poly.type
_entity_poly.pdbx_seq_one_letter_code
_entity_poly.pdbx_strand_id
1 'polypeptide(L)'
;MEKQEIIAKHATHEGDTGSPEVQIALLTQRINHLNEHLRSNPGDNHSRRGLLKMVGKRKGLLDYLKQTDLEGYRALIARLGLRK
;
A
#
# COMPACT_ATOMS: atom_id res chain seq x y z
N MET A 1 2.73 -2.38 13.11
CA MET A 1 2.81 -3.62 12.31
C MET A 1 4.15 -3.70 11.60
N GLU A 2 4.81 -4.79 11.75
CA GLU A 2 6.13 -4.98 11.16
C GLU A 2 6.03 -5.30 9.67
N LYS A 3 7.07 -4.93 8.93
CA LYS A 3 7.13 -5.23 7.51
C LYS A 3 7.00 -6.71 7.21
N GLN A 4 7.64 -7.55 8.03
CA GLN A 4 7.58 -8.99 7.85
C GLN A 4 6.18 -9.54 8.06
N GLU A 5 5.43 -8.97 8.99
CA GLU A 5 4.04 -9.39 9.22
C GLU A 5 3.17 -9.08 8.01
N ILE A 6 3.39 -7.92 7.39
CA ILE A 6 2.64 -7.54 6.20
C ILE A 6 2.95 -8.47 5.04
N ILE A 7 4.22 -8.80 4.85
CA ILE A 7 4.64 -9.71 3.79
C ILE A 7 4.03 -11.10 4.01
N ALA A 8 4.09 -11.63 5.22
CA ALA A 8 3.55 -12.94 5.54
C ALA A 8 2.03 -12.97 5.33
N LYS A 9 1.35 -11.90 5.69
CA LYS A 9 -0.11 -11.81 5.61
C LYS A 9 -0.61 -11.73 4.16
N HIS A 10 0.13 -11.09 3.28
CA HIS A 10 -0.30 -10.83 1.90
C HIS A 10 0.46 -11.59 0.84
N ALA A 11 1.48 -12.34 1.22
CA ALA A 11 2.26 -13.11 0.26
C ALA A 11 1.38 -14.19 -0.40
N THR A 12 1.54 -14.38 -1.69
CA THR A 12 0.80 -15.38 -2.43
C THR A 12 1.46 -16.76 -2.35
N HIS A 13 2.75 -16.78 -2.02
CA HIS A 13 3.50 -18.00 -1.78
C HIS A 13 4.71 -17.67 -0.91
N GLU A 14 5.34 -18.71 -0.39
CA GLU A 14 6.50 -18.53 0.47
C GLU A 14 7.61 -17.78 -0.25
N GLY A 15 8.17 -16.79 0.43
CA GLY A 15 9.25 -15.99 -0.12
C GLY A 15 8.79 -14.86 -1.06
N ASP A 16 7.50 -14.70 -1.24
CA ASP A 16 6.97 -13.64 -2.11
C ASP A 16 7.03 -12.29 -1.43
N THR A 17 8.07 -11.53 -1.73
CA THR A 17 8.25 -10.18 -1.17
C THR A 17 8.12 -9.08 -2.22
N GLY A 18 8.04 -9.44 -3.50
CA GLY A 18 8.03 -8.49 -4.60
C GLY A 18 6.73 -8.41 -5.37
N SER A 19 5.71 -9.18 -5.00
CA SER A 19 4.45 -9.15 -5.74
C SER A 19 3.77 -7.79 -5.58
N PRO A 20 2.94 -7.38 -6.57
CA PRO A 20 2.19 -6.13 -6.45
C PRO A 20 1.34 -6.09 -5.20
N GLU A 21 0.75 -7.22 -4.79
CA GLU A 21 -0.09 -7.28 -3.60
C GLU A 21 0.70 -6.93 -2.34
N VAL A 22 1.90 -7.49 -2.20
CA VAL A 22 2.76 -7.20 -1.06
C VAL A 22 3.20 -5.74 -1.08
N GLN A 23 3.60 -5.22 -2.23
CA GLN A 23 4.02 -3.82 -2.35
C GLN A 23 2.90 -2.86 -2.01
N ILE A 24 1.68 -3.15 -2.46
CA ILE A 24 0.51 -2.33 -2.15
C ILE A 24 0.24 -2.32 -0.65
N ALA A 25 0.33 -3.48 0.01
CA ALA A 25 0.11 -3.58 1.45
C ALA A 25 1.16 -2.77 2.23
N LEU A 26 2.41 -2.85 1.83
CA LEU A 26 3.49 -2.09 2.47
C LEU A 26 3.31 -0.59 2.28
N LEU A 27 2.94 -0.17 1.07
CA LEU A 27 2.68 1.24 0.78
C LEU A 27 1.49 1.75 1.58
N THR A 28 0.45 0.94 1.73
CA THR A 28 -0.72 1.33 2.49
C THR A 28 -0.37 1.57 3.95
N GLN A 29 0.48 0.73 4.53
CA GLN A 29 0.93 0.94 5.91
C GLN A 29 1.72 2.24 6.03
N ARG A 30 2.64 2.49 5.10
CA ARG A 30 3.45 3.72 5.12
C ARG A 30 2.60 4.96 4.93
N ILE A 31 1.62 4.89 4.03
CA ILE A 31 0.70 5.99 3.78
C ILE A 31 -0.09 6.32 5.05
N ASN A 32 -0.62 5.29 5.71
CA ASN A 32 -1.37 5.50 6.95
C ASN A 32 -0.49 6.10 8.04
N HIS A 33 0.74 5.65 8.14
CA HIS A 33 1.70 6.17 9.11
C HIS A 33 1.99 7.66 8.86
N LEU A 34 2.21 8.03 7.60
CA LEU A 34 2.46 9.43 7.25
C LEU A 34 1.23 10.30 7.44
N ASN A 35 0.03 9.76 7.19
CA ASN A 35 -1.20 10.51 7.47
C ASN A 35 -1.31 10.85 8.95
N GLU A 36 -0.99 9.90 9.84
CA GLU A 36 -0.96 10.17 11.27
C GLU A 36 0.09 11.22 11.62
N HIS A 37 1.28 11.11 11.04
CA HIS A 37 2.34 12.08 11.27
C HIS A 37 1.91 13.49 10.86
N LEU A 38 1.28 13.61 9.68
CA LEU A 38 0.85 14.91 9.16
C LEU A 38 -0.32 15.50 9.94
N ARG A 39 -1.11 14.65 10.59
CA ARG A 39 -2.19 15.12 11.45
C ARG A 39 -1.63 15.94 12.61
N SER A 40 -0.49 15.50 13.16
CA SER A 40 0.19 16.19 14.24
C SER A 40 1.18 17.26 13.76
N ASN A 41 1.60 17.18 12.50
CA ASN A 41 2.61 18.07 11.93
C ASN A 41 2.14 18.59 10.56
N PRO A 42 1.06 19.39 10.51
CA PRO A 42 0.47 19.80 9.23
C PRO A 42 1.39 20.68 8.37
N GLY A 43 2.42 21.28 8.97
CA GLY A 43 3.37 22.09 8.21
C GLY A 43 4.54 21.33 7.61
N ASP A 44 4.60 20.02 7.79
CA ASP A 44 5.69 19.20 7.28
C ASP A 44 5.50 18.92 5.78
N ASN A 45 5.95 19.86 4.95
CA ASN A 45 5.78 19.75 3.51
C ASN A 45 6.61 18.64 2.88
N HIS A 46 7.74 18.31 3.51
CA HIS A 46 8.60 17.23 3.02
C HIS A 46 7.88 15.88 3.12
N SER A 47 7.27 15.61 4.27
CA SER A 47 6.52 14.37 4.46
C SER A 47 5.28 14.33 3.59
N ARG A 48 4.62 15.47 3.37
CA ARG A 48 3.46 15.55 2.49
C ARG A 48 3.83 15.17 1.07
N ARG A 49 4.97 15.65 0.59
CA ARG A 49 5.46 15.32 -0.74
C ARG A 49 5.76 13.83 -0.87
N GLY A 50 6.37 13.25 0.16
CA GLY A 50 6.62 11.80 0.20
C GLY A 50 5.33 11.00 0.19
N LEU A 51 4.32 11.47 0.91
CA LEU A 51 3.00 10.83 0.93
C LEU A 51 2.38 10.79 -0.46
N LEU A 52 2.41 11.93 -1.17
CA LEU A 52 1.85 12.01 -2.52
C LEU A 52 2.55 11.06 -3.49
N LYS A 53 3.86 10.91 -3.37
CA LYS A 53 4.61 9.96 -4.20
C LYS A 53 4.19 8.52 -3.93
N MET A 54 3.98 8.16 -2.66
CA MET A 54 3.55 6.82 -2.30
C MET A 54 2.13 6.53 -2.75
N VAL A 55 1.23 7.51 -2.65
CA VAL A 55 -0.14 7.36 -3.13
C VAL A 55 -0.15 7.12 -4.64
N GLY A 56 0.65 7.89 -5.39
CA GLY A 56 0.76 7.70 -6.83
C GLY A 56 1.32 6.33 -7.21
N LYS A 57 2.34 5.88 -6.49
CA LYS A 57 2.93 4.56 -6.73
C LYS A 57 1.92 3.44 -6.44
N ARG A 58 1.18 3.56 -5.33
CA ARG A 58 0.15 2.58 -4.99
C ARG A 58 -0.92 2.52 -6.06
N LYS A 59 -1.36 3.67 -6.56
CA LYS A 59 -2.36 3.71 -7.62
C LYS A 59 -1.89 2.98 -8.87
N GLY A 60 -0.64 3.20 -9.27
CA GLY A 60 -0.07 2.50 -10.42
C GLY A 60 -0.04 1.00 -10.24
N LEU A 61 0.34 0.54 -9.03
CA LEU A 61 0.35 -0.89 -8.73
C LEU A 61 -1.05 -1.48 -8.71
N LEU A 62 -2.03 -0.74 -8.19
CA LEU A 62 -3.43 -1.17 -8.18
C LEU A 62 -3.97 -1.27 -9.58
N ASP A 63 -3.67 -0.30 -10.45
CA ASP A 63 -4.11 -0.35 -11.84
C ASP A 63 -3.51 -1.55 -12.57
N TYR A 64 -2.24 -1.84 -12.32
CA TYR A 64 -1.57 -3.00 -12.89
C TYR A 64 -2.24 -4.29 -12.43
N LEU A 65 -2.48 -4.42 -11.13
CA LEU A 65 -3.12 -5.62 -10.58
C LEU A 65 -4.53 -5.79 -11.13
N LYS A 66 -5.28 -4.70 -11.27
CA LYS A 66 -6.63 -4.73 -11.83
C LYS A 66 -6.64 -5.30 -13.25
N GLN A 67 -5.61 -4.99 -14.04
CA GLN A 67 -5.52 -5.49 -15.41
C GLN A 67 -5.06 -6.94 -15.49
N THR A 68 -4.20 -7.36 -14.55
CA THR A 68 -3.60 -8.69 -14.62
C THR A 68 -4.33 -9.72 -13.76
N ASP A 69 -5.00 -9.29 -12.69
CA ASP A 69 -5.69 -10.19 -11.77
C ASP A 69 -6.83 -9.44 -11.09
N LEU A 70 -7.96 -9.35 -11.77
CA LEU A 70 -9.10 -8.58 -11.27
C LEU A 70 -9.63 -9.11 -9.94
N GLU A 71 -9.67 -10.44 -9.78
CA GLU A 71 -10.17 -11.02 -8.53
C GLU A 71 -9.22 -10.72 -7.37
N GLY A 72 -7.92 -10.84 -7.61
CA GLY A 72 -6.91 -10.48 -6.61
C GLY A 72 -7.00 -9.02 -6.24
N TYR A 73 -7.24 -8.15 -7.23
CA TYR A 73 -7.42 -6.72 -7.01
C TYR A 73 -8.62 -6.46 -6.08
N ARG A 74 -9.76 -7.06 -6.38
CA ARG A 74 -10.98 -6.87 -5.57
C ARG A 74 -10.79 -7.38 -4.14
N ALA A 75 -10.18 -8.55 -4.00
CA ALA A 75 -9.93 -9.13 -2.69
C ALA A 75 -8.98 -8.25 -1.88
N LEU A 76 -7.96 -7.70 -2.52
CA LEU A 76 -6.99 -6.86 -1.84
C LEU A 76 -7.62 -5.54 -1.39
N ILE A 77 -8.42 -4.91 -2.25
CA ILE A 77 -9.10 -3.67 -1.91
C ILE A 77 -10.01 -3.87 -0.70
N ALA A 78 -10.76 -4.97 -0.69
CA ALA A 78 -11.64 -5.29 0.44
C ALA A 78 -10.84 -5.52 1.72
N ARG A 79 -9.73 -6.24 1.61
CA ARG A 79 -8.87 -6.56 2.77
C ARG A 79 -8.23 -5.31 3.36
N LEU A 80 -7.77 -4.40 2.51
CA LEU A 80 -7.09 -3.18 2.95
C LEU A 80 -8.03 -2.00 3.21
N GLY A 81 -9.31 -2.16 2.90
CA GLY A 81 -10.27 -1.08 3.09
C GLY A 81 -10.09 0.08 2.13
N LEU A 82 -9.56 -0.18 0.94
CA LEU A 82 -9.31 0.86 -0.05
C LEU A 82 -10.55 1.09 -0.93
N ARG A 83 -10.61 2.28 -1.51
CA ARG A 83 -11.68 2.65 -2.43
C ARG A 83 -11.15 2.65 -3.86
N LYS A 84 -10.72 1.57 -4.37
CA LYS A 84 -10.09 1.50 -5.69
C LYS A 84 -8.70 2.11 -5.69
#